data_63ae1572c383158ef829235e7d4a622e
#
_entry.id   63ae1572c383158ef829235e7d4a622e
#
_cell.length_a   1.000
_cell.length_b   1.000
_cell.length_c   1.000
_cell.angle_alpha   90.00
_cell.angle_beta   90.00
_cell.angle_gamma   90.00
#
_symmetry.space_group_name_H-M   'P 1'
#
loop_
_entity.id
_entity.type
_entity.pdbx_description
1 polymer ?
#
loop_
_entity_poly.entity_id
_entity_poly.type
_entity_poly.pdbx_seq_one_letter_code
_entity_poly.pdbx_strand_id
1 'polypeptide(L)'
;MLLTDKELLRRDANWRMNPPLRKEADRQALIAALANGTIDMVATDHAPHTAEEKAREFAKAPSGITGLETAFSVCNTYLVQTGKLTPMQLVDRMSKTPAEIYGLTDRAVQAGNLARLVLLDWDTEKVYETYKSKGINTPYTGKKLTGSPKAIVTGTKVTE
;
A
#
# COMPACT_ATOMS: atom_id res chain seq x y z
N MET A 1 -3.34 -5.69 7.57
CA MET A 1 -2.02 -6.36 7.71
C MET A 1 -1.01 -5.55 8.53
N LEU A 2 -0.87 -4.23 8.37
CA LEU A 2 0.17 -3.44 9.06
C LEU A 2 -0.30 -2.77 10.37
N LEU A 3 -1.59 -2.69 10.60
CA LEU A 3 -2.24 -2.07 11.76
C LEU A 3 -2.99 -3.12 12.58
N THR A 4 -3.25 -2.83 13.84
CA THR A 4 -3.96 -3.72 14.76
C THR A 4 -5.23 -3.07 15.31
N ASP A 5 -6.07 -3.88 15.97
CA ASP A 5 -7.30 -3.45 16.65
C ASP A 5 -7.07 -2.40 17.75
N LYS A 6 -5.85 -2.27 18.27
CA LYS A 6 -5.50 -1.24 19.25
C LYS A 6 -5.73 0.18 18.72
N GLU A 7 -5.61 0.37 17.41
CA GLU A 7 -5.85 1.67 16.77
C GLU A 7 -7.32 2.10 16.87
N LEU A 8 -8.25 1.15 17.02
CA LEU A 8 -9.69 1.43 17.13
C LEU A 8 -10.04 2.17 18.43
N LEU A 9 -9.18 2.10 19.45
CA LEU A 9 -9.34 2.84 20.70
C LEU A 9 -9.35 4.36 20.50
N ARG A 10 -8.77 4.84 19.39
CA ARG A 10 -8.78 6.26 19.00
C ARG A 10 -10.17 6.78 18.62
N ARG A 11 -11.10 5.89 18.25
CA ARG A 11 -12.43 6.20 17.72
C ARG A 11 -12.43 7.19 16.54
N ASP A 12 -11.32 7.26 15.82
CA ASP A 12 -11.17 8.06 14.60
C ASP A 12 -11.62 7.23 13.41
N ALA A 13 -12.55 7.74 12.63
CA ALA A 13 -13.10 7.04 11.46
C ALA A 13 -12.07 6.73 10.36
N ASN A 14 -10.93 7.39 10.34
CA ASN A 14 -9.80 7.04 9.45
C ASN A 14 -9.19 5.66 9.77
N TRP A 15 -9.52 5.07 10.91
CA TRP A 15 -9.12 3.72 11.29
C TRP A 15 -10.24 2.69 11.10
N ARG A 16 -11.43 3.15 10.65
CA ARG A 16 -12.54 2.27 10.38
C ARG A 16 -12.37 1.59 9.03
N MET A 17 -12.24 0.27 9.06
CA MET A 17 -12.03 -0.59 7.89
C MET A 17 -13.00 -1.79 7.93
N ASN A 18 -13.29 -2.33 6.76
CA ASN A 18 -14.03 -3.57 6.62
C ASN A 18 -13.32 -4.44 5.57
N PRO A 19 -12.80 -5.63 5.91
CA PRO A 19 -12.82 -6.26 7.25
C PRO A 19 -12.12 -5.42 8.33
N PRO A 20 -12.55 -5.52 9.62
CA PRO A 20 -11.99 -4.70 10.68
C PRO A 20 -10.55 -5.09 10.99
N LEU A 21 -9.81 -4.15 11.57
CA LEU A 21 -8.46 -4.42 12.08
C LEU A 21 -8.48 -5.57 13.09
N ARG A 22 -7.49 -6.44 12.99
CA ARG A 22 -7.38 -7.67 13.78
C ARG A 22 -6.29 -7.54 14.84
N LYS A 23 -6.19 -8.57 15.69
CA LYS A 23 -5.20 -8.65 16.76
C LYS A 23 -3.78 -8.79 16.20
N GLU A 24 -2.79 -8.54 17.05
CA GLU A 24 -1.38 -8.65 16.68
C GLU A 24 -1.01 -10.07 16.17
N ALA A 25 -1.58 -11.13 16.74
CA ALA A 25 -1.34 -12.50 16.28
C ALA A 25 -1.81 -12.70 14.83
N ASP A 26 -3.00 -12.18 14.47
CA ASP A 26 -3.52 -12.23 13.10
C ASP A 26 -2.63 -11.42 12.15
N ARG A 27 -2.16 -10.24 12.60
CA ARG A 27 -1.24 -9.40 11.83
C ARG A 27 0.06 -10.13 11.52
N GLN A 28 0.66 -10.79 12.49
CA GLN A 28 1.89 -11.57 12.29
C GLN A 28 1.66 -12.76 11.36
N ALA A 29 0.54 -13.48 11.52
CA ALA A 29 0.18 -14.59 10.63
C ALA A 29 0.03 -14.12 9.17
N LEU A 30 -0.61 -12.97 8.92
CA LEU A 30 -0.75 -12.39 7.59
C LEU A 30 0.60 -11.98 6.98
N ILE A 31 1.51 -11.41 7.78
CA ILE A 31 2.87 -11.06 7.33
C ILE A 31 3.65 -12.32 6.96
N ALA A 32 3.61 -13.34 7.80
CA ALA A 32 4.27 -14.63 7.53
C ALA A 32 3.70 -15.29 6.26
N ALA A 33 2.38 -15.27 6.08
CA ALA A 33 1.71 -15.82 4.91
C ALA A 33 2.07 -15.05 3.61
N LEU A 34 2.24 -13.73 3.69
CA LEU A 34 2.72 -12.93 2.56
C LEU A 34 4.19 -13.26 2.24
N ALA A 35 5.03 -13.41 3.26
CA ALA A 35 6.46 -13.70 3.10
C ALA A 35 6.70 -15.08 2.47
N ASN A 36 5.97 -16.11 2.93
CA ASN A 36 6.15 -17.48 2.44
C ASN A 36 5.35 -17.82 1.18
N GLY A 37 4.52 -16.90 0.67
CA GLY A 37 3.75 -17.07 -0.56
C GLY A 37 2.39 -17.72 -0.41
N THR A 38 1.91 -17.95 0.79
CA THR A 38 0.52 -18.39 1.02
C THR A 38 -0.48 -17.31 0.61
N ILE A 39 -0.12 -16.04 0.77
CA ILE A 39 -0.82 -14.88 0.21
C ILE A 39 -0.04 -14.40 -1.00
N ASP A 40 -0.71 -14.33 -2.13
CA ASP A 40 -0.11 -14.07 -3.44
C ASP A 40 0.29 -12.60 -3.64
N MET A 41 -0.53 -11.66 -3.19
CA MET A 41 -0.32 -10.25 -3.51
C MET A 41 -0.81 -9.29 -2.42
N VAL A 42 -0.32 -8.06 -2.50
CA VAL A 42 -0.82 -6.91 -1.73
C VAL A 42 -1.90 -6.21 -2.54
N ALA A 43 -3.10 -6.09 -1.96
CA ALA A 43 -4.20 -5.31 -2.50
C ALA A 43 -4.48 -4.12 -1.58
N THR A 44 -4.68 -2.94 -2.14
CA THR A 44 -4.86 -1.70 -1.36
C THR A 44 -6.28 -1.49 -0.87
N ASP A 45 -7.26 -2.02 -1.57
CA ASP A 45 -8.69 -1.71 -1.34
C ASP A 45 -8.91 -0.19 -1.21
N HIS A 46 -8.36 0.59 -2.14
CA HIS A 46 -8.37 2.05 -2.12
C HIS A 46 -9.81 2.57 -2.12
N ALA A 47 -10.24 3.12 -0.99
CA ALA A 47 -11.59 3.59 -0.74
C ALA A 47 -11.60 5.06 -0.29
N PRO A 48 -11.56 6.01 -1.24
CA PRO A 48 -11.63 7.44 -0.92
C PRO A 48 -13.02 7.85 -0.45
N HIS A 49 -13.06 8.57 0.66
CA HIS A 49 -14.27 9.17 1.23
C HIS A 49 -14.05 10.66 1.47
N THR A 50 -15.13 11.44 1.53
CA THR A 50 -15.05 12.87 1.82
C THR A 50 -14.69 13.10 3.30
N ALA A 51 -14.16 14.29 3.58
CA ALA A 51 -13.87 14.69 4.96
C ALA A 51 -15.14 14.70 5.83
N GLU A 52 -16.28 15.12 5.25
CA GLU A 52 -17.58 15.14 5.94
C GLU A 52 -18.06 13.73 6.30
N GLU A 53 -17.91 12.76 5.39
CA GLU A 53 -18.26 11.37 5.65
C GLU A 53 -17.41 10.78 6.77
N LYS A 54 -16.11 11.07 6.77
CA LYS A 54 -15.17 10.60 7.79
C LYS A 54 -15.24 11.36 9.12
N ALA A 55 -15.82 12.55 9.14
CA ALA A 55 -16.08 13.31 10.36
C ALA A 55 -17.30 12.81 11.17
N ARG A 56 -18.10 11.89 10.61
CA ARG A 56 -19.24 11.29 11.32
C ARG A 56 -18.76 10.47 12.52
N GLU A 57 -19.69 10.24 13.44
CA GLU A 57 -19.50 9.27 14.53
C GLU A 57 -18.90 7.95 14.00
N PHE A 58 -17.92 7.38 14.69
CA PHE A 58 -17.19 6.19 14.25
C PHE A 58 -18.11 5.06 13.75
N ALA A 59 -19.23 4.81 14.44
CA ALA A 59 -20.16 3.76 14.06
C ALA A 59 -20.96 4.06 12.77
N LYS A 60 -21.08 5.33 12.40
CA LYS A 60 -21.88 5.81 11.24
C LYS A 60 -21.00 6.22 10.05
N ALA A 61 -19.71 6.44 10.25
CA ALA A 61 -18.79 6.77 9.17
C ALA A 61 -18.61 5.58 8.21
N PRO A 62 -18.38 5.80 6.92
CA PRO A 62 -18.10 4.72 5.99
C PRO A 62 -16.78 4.03 6.33
N SER A 63 -16.71 2.73 6.08
CA SER A 63 -15.47 1.94 6.20
C SER A 63 -14.57 2.16 4.98
N GLY A 64 -13.27 2.09 5.18
CA GLY A 64 -12.27 2.18 4.13
C GLY A 64 -11.30 3.35 4.31
N ILE A 65 -10.15 3.20 3.67
CA ILE A 65 -9.06 4.20 3.65
C ILE A 65 -8.51 4.36 2.25
N THR A 66 -7.87 5.49 1.96
CA THR A 66 -7.06 5.61 0.76
C THR A 66 -5.74 4.85 0.94
N GLY A 67 -5.26 4.20 -0.10
CA GLY A 67 -4.06 3.35 -0.03
C GLY A 67 -3.14 3.40 -1.24
N LEU A 68 -3.62 3.82 -2.44
CA LEU A 68 -2.84 3.72 -3.68
C LEU A 68 -1.50 4.49 -3.60
N GLU A 69 -1.53 5.74 -3.19
CA GLU A 69 -0.35 6.60 -3.21
C GLU A 69 0.70 6.24 -2.14
N THR A 70 0.27 5.59 -1.07
CA THR A 70 1.14 5.22 0.06
C THR A 70 1.51 3.73 0.08
N ALA A 71 0.91 2.90 -0.78
CA ALA A 71 1.03 1.45 -0.73
C ALA A 71 2.48 0.97 -0.69
N PHE A 72 3.33 1.42 -1.63
CA PHE A 72 4.73 1.04 -1.68
C PHE A 72 5.47 1.50 -0.42
N SER A 73 5.37 2.78 -0.07
CA SER A 73 6.10 3.36 1.07
C SER A 73 5.72 2.70 2.40
N VAL A 74 4.42 2.42 2.58
CA VAL A 74 3.91 1.73 3.77
C VAL A 74 4.45 0.29 3.83
N CYS A 75 4.39 -0.46 2.73
CA CYS A 75 4.92 -1.82 2.69
C CYS A 75 6.44 -1.84 2.85
N ASN A 76 7.16 -0.94 2.21
CA ASN A 76 8.61 -0.84 2.37
C ASN A 76 8.96 -0.53 3.83
N THR A 77 8.38 0.50 4.43
CA THR A 77 8.66 0.90 5.82
C THR A 77 8.41 -0.22 6.82
N TYR A 78 7.27 -0.89 6.71
CA TYR A 78 6.84 -1.83 7.76
C TYR A 78 7.20 -3.29 7.48
N LEU A 79 7.58 -3.64 6.26
CA LEU A 79 7.91 -5.02 5.90
C LEU A 79 9.38 -5.17 5.48
N VAL A 80 9.87 -4.32 4.57
CA VAL A 80 11.25 -4.44 4.07
C VAL A 80 12.25 -3.87 5.06
N GLN A 81 12.06 -2.63 5.50
CA GLN A 81 12.99 -1.98 6.44
C GLN A 81 13.05 -2.69 7.80
N THR A 82 12.04 -3.49 8.12
CA THR A 82 12.00 -4.31 9.35
C THR A 82 12.44 -5.76 9.12
N GLY A 83 12.94 -6.11 7.94
CA GLY A 83 13.47 -7.43 7.60
C GLY A 83 12.43 -8.55 7.48
N LYS A 84 11.14 -8.23 7.38
CA LYS A 84 10.06 -9.23 7.23
C LYS A 84 9.89 -9.71 5.79
N LEU A 85 10.23 -8.86 4.84
CA LEU A 85 10.33 -9.18 3.42
C LEU A 85 11.66 -8.66 2.87
N THR A 86 12.20 -9.32 1.86
CA THR A 86 13.23 -8.73 1.01
C THR A 86 12.62 -7.74 0.02
N PRO A 87 13.39 -6.80 -0.56
CA PRO A 87 12.91 -5.93 -1.63
C PRO A 87 12.30 -6.72 -2.80
N MET A 88 12.93 -7.81 -3.21
CA MET A 88 12.42 -8.65 -4.31
C MET A 88 11.10 -9.33 -3.97
N GLN A 89 10.93 -9.83 -2.73
CA GLN A 89 9.65 -10.37 -2.30
C GLN A 89 8.55 -9.30 -2.35
N LEU A 90 8.83 -8.05 -1.97
CA LEU A 90 7.86 -6.98 -2.08
C LEU A 90 7.49 -6.69 -3.55
N VAL A 91 8.47 -6.65 -4.44
CA VAL A 91 8.22 -6.49 -5.89
C VAL A 91 7.39 -7.64 -6.43
N ASP A 92 7.70 -8.88 -6.06
CA ASP A 92 6.91 -10.04 -6.46
C ASP A 92 5.44 -9.90 -6.03
N ARG A 93 5.19 -9.52 -4.77
CA ARG A 93 3.83 -9.38 -4.21
C ARG A 93 3.04 -8.17 -4.72
N MET A 94 3.72 -7.12 -5.18
CA MET A 94 3.05 -5.90 -5.67
C MET A 94 3.02 -5.77 -7.18
N SER A 95 3.81 -6.54 -7.92
CA SER A 95 3.95 -6.39 -9.37
C SER A 95 3.92 -7.72 -10.11
N LYS A 96 4.91 -8.59 -9.91
CA LYS A 96 5.08 -9.81 -10.71
C LYS A 96 3.92 -10.78 -10.52
N THR A 97 3.68 -11.22 -9.31
CA THR A 97 2.61 -12.19 -9.03
C THR A 97 1.21 -11.69 -9.42
N PRO A 98 0.81 -10.43 -9.12
CA PRO A 98 -0.42 -9.88 -9.68
C PRO A 98 -0.48 -9.91 -11.21
N ALA A 99 0.62 -9.58 -11.88
CA ALA A 99 0.67 -9.61 -13.35
C ALA A 99 0.47 -11.03 -13.90
N GLU A 100 1.07 -12.03 -13.29
CA GLU A 100 0.90 -13.44 -13.65
C GLU A 100 -0.54 -13.92 -13.43
N ILE A 101 -1.14 -13.60 -12.26
CA ILE A 101 -2.52 -13.98 -11.93
C ILE A 101 -3.53 -13.39 -12.92
N TYR A 102 -3.32 -12.14 -13.33
CA TYR A 102 -4.21 -11.45 -14.29
C TYR A 102 -3.80 -11.64 -15.75
N GLY A 103 -2.84 -12.50 -16.07
CA GLY A 103 -2.42 -12.79 -17.44
C GLY A 103 -1.71 -11.62 -18.15
N LEU A 104 -1.07 -10.73 -17.39
CA LEU A 104 -0.36 -9.56 -17.92
C LEU A 104 1.11 -9.92 -18.22
N THR A 105 1.33 -10.85 -19.13
CA THR A 105 2.64 -11.49 -19.36
C THR A 105 3.64 -10.68 -20.17
N ASP A 106 3.22 -9.61 -20.84
CA ASP A 106 4.06 -8.74 -21.70
C ASP A 106 4.82 -7.64 -20.92
N ARG A 107 5.04 -7.85 -19.62
CA ARG A 107 5.57 -6.82 -18.71
C ARG A 107 7.00 -7.07 -18.20
N ALA A 108 7.69 -8.01 -18.81
CA ALA A 108 9.09 -8.26 -18.48
C ALA A 108 9.97 -7.06 -18.88
N VAL A 109 10.93 -6.71 -18.01
CA VAL A 109 11.98 -5.74 -18.30
C VAL A 109 12.98 -6.39 -19.24
N GLN A 110 12.72 -6.28 -20.54
CA GLN A 110 13.49 -6.92 -21.59
C GLN A 110 13.61 -5.99 -22.80
N ALA A 111 14.76 -5.99 -23.45
CA ALA A 111 14.95 -5.22 -24.69
C ALA A 111 13.95 -5.66 -25.76
N GLY A 112 13.34 -4.69 -26.43
CA GLY A 112 12.30 -4.90 -27.43
C GLY A 112 10.87 -4.84 -26.89
N ASN A 113 10.66 -4.96 -25.59
CA ASN A 113 9.35 -4.81 -24.97
C ASN A 113 8.97 -3.33 -24.81
N LEU A 114 7.66 -3.03 -24.86
CA LEU A 114 7.17 -1.70 -24.51
C LEU A 114 7.46 -1.42 -23.04
N ALA A 115 8.14 -0.31 -22.77
CA ALA A 115 8.48 0.07 -21.41
C ALA A 115 7.20 0.34 -20.57
N ARG A 116 7.08 -0.33 -19.45
CA ARG A 116 6.06 -0.14 -18.39
C ARG A 116 6.74 -0.33 -17.06
N LEU A 117 7.47 0.69 -16.64
CA LEU A 117 8.41 0.61 -15.53
C LEU A 117 8.05 1.64 -14.46
N VAL A 118 8.36 1.31 -13.24
CA VAL A 118 8.36 2.23 -12.11
C VAL A 118 9.77 2.26 -11.53
N LEU A 119 10.36 3.44 -11.42
CA LEU A 119 11.59 3.63 -10.66
C LEU A 119 11.24 3.85 -9.20
N LEU A 120 11.80 3.01 -8.34
CA LEU A 120 11.57 3.05 -6.91
C LEU A 120 12.80 3.57 -6.18
N ASP A 121 12.59 4.50 -5.29
CA ASP A 121 13.54 4.86 -4.25
C ASP A 121 13.20 4.02 -3.01
N TRP A 122 14.18 3.33 -2.46
CA TRP A 122 14.00 2.43 -1.33
C TRP A 122 14.34 3.05 0.03
N ASP A 123 15.12 4.12 0.05
CA ASP A 123 15.81 4.58 1.24
C ASP A 123 15.38 5.96 1.73
N THR A 124 14.97 6.86 0.82
CA THR A 124 14.62 8.23 1.19
C THR A 124 13.32 8.27 1.99
N GLU A 125 13.37 8.94 3.13
CA GLU A 125 12.18 9.19 3.95
C GLU A 125 11.31 10.29 3.33
N LYS A 126 9.99 10.08 3.36
CA LYS A 126 8.98 11.02 2.86
C LYS A 126 7.82 11.13 3.85
N VAL A 127 7.34 12.35 4.05
CA VAL A 127 6.09 12.62 4.77
C VAL A 127 4.99 12.91 3.75
N TYR A 128 3.87 12.20 3.86
CA TYR A 128 2.71 12.39 3.01
C TYR A 128 1.73 13.35 3.68
N GLU A 129 1.60 14.56 3.14
CA GLU A 129 0.68 15.59 3.63
C GLU A 129 -0.40 15.92 2.60
N THR A 130 -0.08 15.72 1.32
CA THR A 130 -0.98 15.99 0.18
C THR A 130 -1.12 14.76 -0.70
N TYR A 131 -2.27 14.63 -1.34
CA TYR A 131 -2.62 13.46 -2.16
C TYR A 131 -3.20 13.91 -3.50
N LYS A 132 -3.04 13.10 -4.53
CA LYS A 132 -3.72 13.26 -5.82
C LYS A 132 -5.15 12.73 -5.76
N SER A 133 -5.42 11.79 -4.89
CA SER A 133 -6.76 11.32 -4.59
C SER A 133 -7.64 12.44 -4.06
N LYS A 134 -8.92 12.46 -4.43
CA LYS A 134 -9.92 13.38 -3.86
C LYS A 134 -10.20 13.12 -2.39
N GLY A 135 -10.08 11.88 -1.95
CA GLY A 135 -10.16 11.50 -0.54
C GLY A 135 -8.78 11.51 0.11
N ILE A 136 -8.70 12.02 1.33
CA ILE A 136 -7.46 12.07 2.13
C ILE A 136 -7.56 11.21 3.40
N ASN A 137 -8.56 10.33 3.45
CA ASN A 137 -8.90 9.48 4.57
C ASN A 137 -7.90 8.33 4.75
N THR A 138 -6.72 8.64 5.25
CA THR A 138 -5.69 7.64 5.54
C THR A 138 -5.06 7.88 6.91
N PRO A 139 -4.73 6.80 7.65
CA PRO A 139 -4.04 6.90 8.93
C PRO A 139 -2.54 7.22 8.77
N TYR A 140 -2.05 7.40 7.56
CA TYR A 140 -0.63 7.64 7.26
C TYR A 140 -0.30 9.10 6.99
N THR A 141 -1.27 10.01 6.94
CA THR A 141 -1.04 11.45 6.81
C THR A 141 -0.14 11.96 7.95
N GLY A 142 0.87 12.74 7.61
CA GLY A 142 1.86 13.27 8.55
C GLY A 142 2.86 12.24 9.08
N LYS A 143 2.75 10.97 8.70
CA LYS A 143 3.72 9.95 9.08
C LYS A 143 4.92 9.93 8.14
N LYS A 144 6.10 9.75 8.70
CA LYS A 144 7.32 9.51 7.96
C LYS A 144 7.33 8.06 7.48
N LEU A 145 7.42 7.87 6.18
CA LEU A 145 7.51 6.58 5.51
C LEU A 145 8.80 6.53 4.68
N THR A 146 9.38 5.35 4.52
CA THR A 146 10.62 5.14 3.78
C THR A 146 10.34 4.60 2.39
N GLY A 147 10.97 5.21 1.40
CA GLY A 147 10.85 4.86 -0.01
C GLY A 147 9.63 5.48 -0.69
N SER A 148 9.75 5.70 -1.99
CA SER A 148 8.65 6.21 -2.83
C SER A 148 8.89 5.89 -4.30
N PRO A 149 7.83 5.83 -5.14
CA PRO A 149 7.98 5.92 -6.58
C PRO A 149 8.62 7.27 -6.96
N LYS A 150 9.62 7.25 -7.84
CA LYS A 150 10.29 8.45 -8.38
C LYS A 150 9.85 8.80 -9.78
N ALA A 151 9.68 7.78 -10.62
CA ALA A 151 9.25 7.99 -11.98
C ALA A 151 8.47 6.78 -12.51
N ILE A 152 7.57 7.04 -13.44
CA ILE A 152 6.84 6.04 -14.20
C ILE A 152 7.21 6.21 -15.67
N VAL A 153 7.62 5.11 -16.31
CA VAL A 153 7.93 5.06 -17.73
C VAL A 153 6.87 4.23 -18.45
N THR A 154 6.18 4.85 -19.42
CA THR A 154 5.20 4.16 -20.26
C THR A 154 5.51 4.45 -21.73
N GLY A 155 5.99 3.45 -22.45
CA GLY A 155 6.55 3.62 -23.79
C GLY A 155 7.73 4.59 -23.76
N THR A 156 7.59 5.76 -24.43
CA THR A 156 8.60 6.82 -24.46
C THR A 156 8.34 7.94 -23.46
N LYS A 157 7.21 7.88 -22.74
CA LYS A 157 6.82 8.93 -21.77
C LYS A 157 7.38 8.63 -20.40
N VAL A 158 8.05 9.60 -19.80
CA VAL A 158 8.49 9.59 -18.39
C VAL A 158 7.63 10.60 -17.61
N THR A 159 7.15 10.18 -16.44
CA THR A 159 6.39 11.03 -15.49
C THR A 159 7.05 10.91 -14.13
N GLU A 160 7.42 12.04 -13.53
CA GLU A 160 8.02 12.16 -12.20
C GLU A 160 6.98 12.63 -11.16
#